data_fcd78ba08b57bf7a0b9dfe5d4f81a418
#
_entry.id   fcd78ba08b57bf7a0b9dfe5d4f81a418
#
_cell.length_a   1.000
_cell.length_b   1.000
_cell.length_c   1.000
_cell.angle_alpha   90.00
_cell.angle_beta   90.00
_cell.angle_gamma   90.00
#
_symmetry.space_group_name_H-M   'P 1'
#
loop_
_entity.id
_entity.type
_entity.pdbx_description
1 polymer ?
#
loop_
_entity_poly.entity_id
_entity_poly.type
_entity_poly.pdbx_seq_one_letter_code
_entity_poly.pdbx_strand_id
1 'polypeptide(L)'
;MMTGRELTDLLSKSYRRSHLTGTVENGVIAALDMEGRLFTVVNNKVINRVVPSAIINRSNKNAYQNPGGDTLWPAPEGTSLGYEYTTGTWRVPPSITGAVWEVVEEAPDRSVIRAETDLVNNLQTGIPCEFERIIEIKAIDNGLIQKVTEIIRYVGTRKLQKGTFLLAPWSLCQFDSGTLGKVTMPPPGKEDIWDYYEPSESQRQLQNNLYVVQTK
;
A
#
# COMPACT_ATOMS: atom_id res chain seq x y z
N MET A 1 12.35 -4.00 -16.49
CA MET A 1 11.03 -3.96 -15.83
C MET A 1 10.55 -5.41 -15.77
N MET A 2 10.13 -5.88 -14.59
CA MET A 2 9.70 -7.27 -14.35
C MET A 2 8.36 -7.54 -15.04
N THR A 3 8.18 -8.75 -15.59
CA THR A 3 6.89 -9.20 -16.12
C THR A 3 5.99 -9.76 -15.01
N GLY A 4 4.68 -9.87 -15.28
CA GLY A 4 3.75 -10.46 -14.31
C GLY A 4 4.11 -11.91 -13.98
N ARG A 5 4.53 -12.70 -14.98
CA ARG A 5 4.98 -14.09 -14.81
C ARG A 5 6.25 -14.17 -13.96
N GLU A 6 7.25 -13.34 -14.22
CA GLU A 6 8.47 -13.30 -13.41
C GLU A 6 8.19 -12.95 -11.95
N LEU A 7 7.25 -12.02 -11.70
CA LEU A 7 6.84 -11.70 -10.33
C LEU A 7 6.12 -12.86 -9.65
N THR A 8 5.19 -13.51 -10.35
CA THR A 8 4.47 -14.68 -9.81
C THR A 8 5.44 -15.82 -9.47
N ASP A 9 6.40 -16.09 -10.36
CA ASP A 9 7.45 -17.09 -10.15
C ASP A 9 8.35 -16.74 -8.96
N LEU A 10 8.71 -15.45 -8.81
CA LEU A 10 9.51 -14.97 -7.68
C LEU A 10 8.77 -15.14 -6.35
N LEU A 11 7.49 -14.75 -6.29
CA LEU A 11 6.64 -14.93 -5.11
C LEU A 11 6.56 -16.42 -4.73
N SER A 12 6.25 -17.29 -5.70
CA SER A 12 6.15 -18.73 -5.49
C SER A 12 7.47 -19.33 -4.97
N LYS A 13 8.61 -19.03 -5.62
CA LYS A 13 9.94 -19.48 -5.19
C LYS A 13 10.36 -18.96 -3.82
N SER A 14 9.78 -17.84 -3.39
CA SER A 14 10.01 -17.23 -2.07
C SER A 14 8.99 -17.69 -1.01
N TYR A 15 8.16 -18.70 -1.34
CA TYR A 15 7.09 -19.20 -0.47
C TYR A 15 6.15 -18.09 0.01
N ARG A 16 5.79 -17.16 -0.91
CA ARG A 16 4.81 -16.11 -0.68
C ARG A 16 3.51 -16.48 -1.37
N ARG A 17 2.42 -16.53 -0.62
CA ARG A 17 1.08 -16.69 -1.20
C ARG A 17 0.74 -15.46 -2.01
N SER A 18 0.10 -15.68 -3.14
CA SER A 18 -0.39 -14.60 -3.99
C SER A 18 -1.71 -14.99 -4.64
N HIS A 19 -2.48 -13.98 -5.03
CA HIS A 19 -3.72 -14.12 -5.77
C HIS A 19 -3.69 -13.20 -6.99
N LEU A 20 -4.23 -13.67 -8.11
CA LEU A 20 -4.28 -12.92 -9.36
C LEU A 20 -5.72 -12.56 -9.71
N THR A 21 -6.00 -11.27 -9.88
CA THR A 21 -7.23 -10.76 -10.48
C THR A 21 -6.92 -10.36 -11.92
N GLY A 22 -7.61 -10.93 -12.89
CA GLY A 22 -7.32 -10.76 -14.33
C GLY A 22 -6.32 -11.77 -14.86
N THR A 23 -5.37 -11.33 -15.67
CA THR A 23 -4.33 -12.18 -16.25
C THR A 23 -2.93 -11.73 -15.87
N VAL A 24 -1.93 -12.60 -16.07
CA VAL A 24 -0.53 -12.25 -15.80
C VAL A 24 0.03 -11.19 -16.74
N GLU A 25 -0.64 -10.92 -17.85
CA GLU A 25 -0.31 -9.87 -18.80
C GLU A 25 -1.05 -8.55 -18.50
N ASN A 26 -2.31 -8.66 -18.00
CA ASN A 26 -3.14 -7.49 -17.65
C ASN A 26 -4.00 -7.84 -16.43
N GLY A 27 -3.56 -7.41 -15.26
CA GLY A 27 -4.23 -7.74 -14.01
C GLY A 27 -3.53 -7.17 -12.79
N VAL A 28 -3.93 -7.68 -11.64
CA VAL A 28 -3.39 -7.30 -10.33
C VAL A 28 -2.97 -8.54 -9.56
N ILE A 29 -1.72 -8.60 -9.15
CA ILE A 29 -1.18 -9.66 -8.30
C ILE A 29 -1.20 -9.14 -6.86
N ALA A 30 -1.99 -9.76 -6.00
CA ALA A 30 -2.02 -9.50 -4.56
C ALA A 30 -1.05 -10.44 -3.85
N ALA A 31 -0.04 -9.91 -3.17
CA ALA A 31 0.93 -10.67 -2.38
C ALA A 31 0.41 -10.79 -0.93
N LEU A 32 -0.27 -11.90 -0.62
CA LEU A 32 -1.03 -12.09 0.60
C LEU A 32 -0.18 -12.13 1.88
N ASP A 33 1.05 -12.64 1.79
CA ASP A 33 2.00 -12.72 2.91
C ASP A 33 2.93 -11.50 3.01
N MET A 34 2.57 -10.42 2.31
CA MET A 34 3.34 -9.20 2.23
C MET A 34 2.42 -7.98 2.38
N GLU A 35 1.71 -7.90 3.51
CA GLU A 35 0.80 -6.78 3.83
C GLU A 35 -0.38 -6.65 2.84
N GLY A 36 -0.76 -7.72 2.13
CA GLY A 36 -1.77 -7.66 1.07
C GLY A 36 -1.40 -6.71 -0.07
N ARG A 37 -0.09 -6.58 -0.38
CA ARG A 37 0.41 -5.66 -1.41
C ARG A 37 -0.07 -6.03 -2.79
N LEU A 38 -0.41 -5.00 -3.56
CA LEU A 38 -0.86 -5.15 -4.93
C LEU A 38 0.26 -4.73 -5.89
N PHE A 39 0.41 -5.53 -6.94
CA PHE A 39 1.28 -5.24 -8.07
C PHE A 39 0.45 -5.26 -9.34
N THR A 40 0.33 -4.13 -9.99
CA THR A 40 -0.43 -3.95 -11.23
C THR A 40 0.40 -4.35 -12.42
N VAL A 41 -0.16 -5.16 -13.29
CA VAL A 41 0.47 -5.60 -14.53
C VAL A 41 -0.30 -5.03 -15.71
N VAL A 42 0.39 -4.35 -16.60
CA VAL A 42 -0.15 -3.79 -17.84
C VAL A 42 0.74 -4.20 -19.00
N ASN A 43 0.18 -4.82 -20.04
CA ASN A 43 0.91 -5.30 -21.21
C ASN A 43 2.16 -6.12 -20.83
N ASN A 44 1.96 -7.08 -19.93
CA ASN A 44 2.99 -7.97 -19.39
C ASN A 44 4.14 -7.25 -18.64
N LYS A 45 3.91 -6.06 -18.10
CA LYS A 45 4.89 -5.31 -17.31
C LYS A 45 4.31 -4.93 -15.97
N VAL A 46 5.01 -5.25 -14.89
CA VAL A 46 4.67 -4.76 -13.55
C VAL A 46 5.02 -3.28 -13.49
N ILE A 47 4.03 -2.42 -13.29
CA ILE A 47 4.21 -0.97 -13.29
C ILE A 47 4.64 -0.41 -11.94
N ASN A 48 4.34 -1.12 -10.85
CA ASN A 48 4.81 -0.75 -9.52
C ASN A 48 6.30 -1.04 -9.37
N ARG A 49 6.95 -0.32 -8.48
CA ARG A 49 8.28 -0.67 -8.00
C ARG A 49 8.28 -2.09 -7.43
N VAL A 50 9.28 -2.89 -7.79
CA VAL A 50 9.50 -4.24 -7.25
C VAL A 50 10.92 -4.33 -6.72
N VAL A 51 11.07 -4.75 -5.47
CA VAL A 51 12.36 -4.97 -4.81
C VAL A 51 12.53 -6.47 -4.53
N PRO A 52 13.18 -7.24 -5.43
CA PRO A 52 13.26 -8.69 -5.34
C PRO A 52 13.89 -9.19 -4.04
N SER A 53 14.93 -8.51 -3.54
CA SER A 53 15.57 -8.86 -2.27
C SER A 53 14.61 -8.76 -1.08
N ALA A 54 13.69 -7.80 -1.08
CA ALA A 54 12.68 -7.64 -0.04
C ALA A 54 11.52 -8.66 -0.16
N ILE A 55 11.29 -9.21 -1.35
CA ILE A 55 10.36 -10.31 -1.56
C ILE A 55 10.94 -11.61 -0.99
N ILE A 56 12.23 -11.88 -1.26
CA ILE A 56 12.95 -13.07 -0.80
C ILE A 56 13.13 -13.02 0.73
N ASN A 57 13.60 -11.88 1.25
CA ASN A 57 13.86 -11.71 2.68
C ASN A 57 12.60 -11.24 3.40
N ARG A 58 12.30 -11.86 4.55
CA ARG A 58 11.14 -11.45 5.36
C ARG A 58 11.51 -10.27 6.25
N SER A 59 10.58 -9.32 6.40
CA SER A 59 10.66 -8.33 7.48
C SER A 59 10.74 -9.04 8.83
N ASN A 60 11.50 -8.47 9.75
CA ASN A 60 11.64 -8.96 11.11
C ASN A 60 11.58 -7.78 12.10
N LYS A 61 11.66 -8.08 13.40
CA LYS A 61 11.57 -7.05 14.45
C LYS A 61 12.65 -5.96 14.39
N ASN A 62 13.76 -6.21 13.72
CA ASN A 62 14.89 -5.29 13.64
C ASN A 62 15.01 -4.57 12.31
N ALA A 63 14.41 -5.14 11.25
CA ALA A 63 14.53 -4.61 9.90
C ALA A 63 13.24 -4.81 9.10
N TYR A 64 12.69 -3.72 8.62
CA TYR A 64 11.60 -3.74 7.66
C TYR A 64 12.16 -3.89 6.25
N GLN A 65 11.58 -4.81 5.47
CA GLN A 65 11.89 -5.02 4.06
C GLN A 65 10.74 -4.46 3.22
N ASN A 66 10.99 -3.39 2.46
CA ASN A 66 9.98 -2.78 1.61
C ASN A 66 10.01 -3.40 0.20
N PRO A 67 9.03 -4.24 -0.17
CA PRO A 67 9.04 -4.92 -1.47
C PRO A 67 8.55 -4.06 -2.63
N GLY A 68 8.10 -2.84 -2.38
CA GLY A 68 7.43 -2.01 -3.38
C GLY A 68 5.92 -2.29 -3.44
N GLY A 69 5.31 -2.14 -4.62
CA GLY A 69 3.88 -2.36 -4.79
C GLY A 69 3.01 -1.23 -4.22
N ASP A 70 1.76 -1.57 -4.01
CA ASP A 70 0.73 -0.72 -3.41
C ASP A 70 0.24 -1.38 -2.12
N THR A 71 0.27 -0.68 -0.99
CA THR A 71 -0.10 -1.21 0.32
C THR A 71 -1.08 -0.32 1.05
N LEU A 72 -1.88 -0.94 1.92
CA LEU A 72 -2.78 -0.25 2.84
C LEU A 72 -2.17 -0.25 4.24
N TRP A 73 -1.88 0.93 4.76
CA TRP A 73 -1.42 1.13 6.13
C TRP A 73 -2.42 1.94 6.95
N PRO A 74 -2.37 1.86 8.27
CA PRO A 74 -3.14 2.73 9.15
C PRO A 74 -2.46 4.09 9.29
N ALA A 75 -3.23 5.18 9.19
CA ALA A 75 -2.79 6.52 9.57
C ALA A 75 -3.41 6.93 10.92
N PRO A 76 -2.84 7.89 11.66
CA PRO A 76 -1.69 8.74 11.33
C PRO A 76 -0.34 8.08 11.61
N GLU A 77 0.71 8.71 11.12
CA GLU A 77 2.11 8.43 11.42
C GLU A 77 2.75 9.61 12.16
N GLY A 78 3.83 9.37 12.91
CA GLY A 78 4.62 10.44 13.53
C GLY A 78 3.97 11.14 14.73
N THR A 79 2.90 10.61 15.28
CA THR A 79 2.17 11.20 16.42
C THR A 79 2.01 10.23 17.58
N SER A 80 1.56 10.73 18.75
CA SER A 80 1.21 9.88 19.89
C SER A 80 0.06 8.90 19.57
N LEU A 81 -0.72 9.17 18.53
CA LEU A 81 -1.82 8.33 18.06
C LEU A 81 -1.44 7.46 16.86
N GLY A 82 -0.18 7.55 16.41
CA GLY A 82 0.36 6.73 15.33
C GLY A 82 0.54 5.27 15.73
N TYR A 83 0.78 4.41 14.73
CA TYR A 83 0.86 2.96 14.88
C TYR A 83 2.28 2.41 14.65
N GLU A 84 3.21 3.28 14.31
CA GLU A 84 4.63 2.97 14.22
C GLU A 84 5.27 2.86 15.62
N TYR A 85 6.48 2.28 15.68
CA TYR A 85 7.19 2.19 16.96
C TYR A 85 7.78 3.51 17.41
N THR A 86 7.59 3.84 18.69
CA THR A 86 8.13 5.03 19.34
C THR A 86 9.62 4.92 19.72
N THR A 87 10.30 3.84 19.40
CA THR A 87 11.68 3.55 19.86
C THR A 87 12.80 4.27 19.10
N GLY A 88 12.49 5.37 18.40
CA GLY A 88 13.48 6.15 17.65
C GLY A 88 13.85 5.59 16.27
N THR A 89 13.47 4.36 15.95
CA THR A 89 13.64 3.77 14.62
C THR A 89 12.27 3.50 14.03
N TRP A 90 11.95 4.21 12.96
CA TRP A 90 10.71 4.00 12.22
C TRP A 90 10.62 2.60 11.65
N ARG A 91 9.48 1.98 11.75
CA ARG A 91 9.14 0.73 11.04
C ARG A 91 7.64 0.49 10.98
N VAL A 92 7.23 -0.28 9.99
CA VAL A 92 5.85 -0.77 9.91
C VAL A 92 5.55 -1.69 11.08
N PRO A 93 4.40 -1.52 11.78
CA PRO A 93 4.02 -2.36 12.92
C PRO A 93 4.06 -3.86 12.59
N PRO A 94 4.52 -4.73 13.51
CA PRO A 94 4.51 -6.18 13.29
C PRO A 94 3.13 -6.74 13.01
N SER A 95 2.09 -6.15 13.59
CA SER A 95 0.69 -6.54 13.32
C SER A 95 0.31 -6.34 11.85
N ILE A 96 0.92 -5.38 11.17
CA ILE A 96 0.73 -5.14 9.74
C ILE A 96 1.61 -6.07 8.90
N THR A 97 2.93 -6.15 9.21
CA THR A 97 3.86 -6.99 8.44
C THR A 97 3.63 -8.48 8.63
N GLY A 98 3.01 -8.88 9.73
CA GLY A 98 2.62 -10.25 10.04
C GLY A 98 1.15 -10.58 9.77
N ALA A 99 0.36 -9.63 9.28
CA ALA A 99 -1.05 -9.86 8.96
C ALA A 99 -1.22 -10.96 7.91
N VAL A 100 -2.14 -11.88 8.17
CA VAL A 100 -2.45 -13.00 7.27
C VAL A 100 -3.64 -12.59 6.42
N TRP A 101 -3.37 -12.30 5.14
CA TRP A 101 -4.42 -11.92 4.21
C TRP A 101 -5.01 -13.16 3.54
N GLU A 102 -6.35 -13.16 3.41
CA GLU A 102 -7.10 -14.22 2.76
C GLU A 102 -7.95 -13.65 1.62
N VAL A 103 -8.15 -14.45 0.57
CA VAL A 103 -9.08 -14.13 -0.50
C VAL A 103 -10.48 -14.54 -0.03
N VAL A 104 -11.38 -13.58 0.10
CA VAL A 104 -12.75 -13.81 0.58
C VAL A 104 -13.79 -13.76 -0.53
N GLU A 105 -13.41 -13.18 -1.68
CA GLU A 105 -14.23 -13.15 -2.88
C GLU A 105 -13.32 -13.17 -4.12
N GLU A 106 -13.70 -13.94 -5.15
CA GLU A 106 -12.94 -14.12 -6.38
C GLU A 106 -13.87 -14.14 -7.60
N ALA A 107 -13.55 -13.29 -8.57
CA ALA A 107 -14.12 -13.27 -9.91
C ALA A 107 -13.04 -12.87 -10.92
N PRO A 108 -13.23 -13.07 -12.23
CA PRO A 108 -12.20 -12.79 -13.24
C PRO A 108 -11.70 -11.33 -13.25
N ASP A 109 -12.55 -10.38 -12.92
CA ASP A 109 -12.29 -8.94 -12.93
C ASP A 109 -12.40 -8.27 -11.56
N ARG A 110 -12.66 -9.08 -10.52
CA ARG A 110 -12.84 -8.58 -9.15
C ARG A 110 -12.37 -9.60 -8.12
N SER A 111 -11.68 -9.12 -7.11
CA SER A 111 -11.39 -9.91 -5.90
C SER A 111 -11.48 -9.06 -4.64
N VAL A 112 -11.70 -9.72 -3.52
CA VAL A 112 -11.65 -9.10 -2.19
C VAL A 112 -10.66 -9.87 -1.34
N ILE A 113 -9.69 -9.16 -0.80
CA ILE A 113 -8.74 -9.70 0.17
C ILE A 113 -8.94 -9.04 1.53
N ARG A 114 -8.76 -9.80 2.60
CA ARG A 114 -9.05 -9.36 3.96
C ARG A 114 -8.02 -9.89 4.95
N ALA A 115 -7.74 -9.12 5.99
CA ALA A 115 -6.94 -9.55 7.13
C ALA A 115 -7.48 -8.95 8.42
N GLU A 116 -7.44 -9.72 9.49
CA GLU A 116 -7.63 -9.21 10.85
C GLU A 116 -6.28 -8.81 11.43
N THR A 117 -6.24 -7.70 12.16
CA THR A 117 -5.03 -7.20 12.78
C THR A 117 -5.33 -6.43 14.07
N ASP A 118 -4.53 -6.67 15.08
CA ASP A 118 -4.57 -5.91 16.33
C ASP A 118 -3.59 -4.73 16.24
N LEU A 119 -4.12 -3.55 15.95
CA LEU A 119 -3.34 -2.33 16.00
C LEU A 119 -3.13 -1.89 17.45
N VAL A 120 -1.93 -1.40 17.74
CA VAL A 120 -1.63 -0.73 19.00
C VAL A 120 -1.01 0.60 18.68
N ASN A 121 -1.63 1.69 19.11
CA ASN A 121 -1.07 3.02 18.88
C ASN A 121 0.03 3.38 19.92
N ASN A 122 0.70 4.50 19.71
CA ASN A 122 1.79 4.95 20.57
C ASN A 122 1.34 5.33 22.01
N LEU A 123 0.03 5.50 22.24
CA LEU A 123 -0.57 5.60 23.59
C LEU A 123 -0.89 4.22 24.21
N GLN A 124 -0.45 3.13 23.59
CA GLN A 124 -0.74 1.76 24.01
C GLN A 124 -2.23 1.42 24.01
N THR A 125 -3.03 2.07 23.18
CA THR A 125 -4.43 1.73 22.98
C THR A 125 -4.53 0.65 21.92
N GLY A 126 -5.07 -0.50 22.29
CA GLY A 126 -5.33 -1.61 21.36
C GLY A 126 -6.60 -1.34 20.54
N ILE A 127 -6.51 -1.50 19.23
CA ILE A 127 -7.60 -1.25 18.26
C ILE A 127 -7.66 -2.45 17.31
N PRO A 128 -8.42 -3.52 17.68
CA PRO A 128 -8.63 -4.65 16.79
C PRO A 128 -9.40 -4.21 15.54
N CYS A 129 -8.83 -4.51 14.38
CA CYS A 129 -9.35 -4.07 13.09
C CYS A 129 -9.42 -5.20 12.08
N GLU A 130 -10.36 -5.08 11.16
CA GLU A 130 -10.38 -5.79 9.90
C GLU A 130 -9.94 -4.84 8.79
N PHE A 131 -8.94 -5.25 8.03
CA PHE A 131 -8.49 -4.59 6.81
C PHE A 131 -9.06 -5.31 5.61
N GLU A 132 -9.63 -4.57 4.67
CA GLU A 132 -10.21 -5.13 3.44
C GLU A 132 -9.79 -4.29 2.24
N ARG A 133 -9.41 -4.99 1.15
CA ARG A 133 -9.13 -4.37 -0.14
C ARG A 133 -10.01 -5.04 -1.20
N ILE A 134 -10.86 -4.24 -1.84
CA ILE A 134 -11.69 -4.65 -2.98
C ILE A 134 -10.96 -4.20 -4.25
N ILE A 135 -10.58 -5.15 -5.07
CA ILE A 135 -9.80 -4.95 -6.29
C ILE A 135 -10.74 -5.17 -7.47
N GLU A 136 -10.95 -4.14 -8.28
CA GLU A 136 -11.77 -4.19 -9.49
C GLU A 136 -10.91 -3.77 -10.68
N ILE A 137 -10.96 -4.52 -11.77
CA ILE A 137 -10.22 -4.21 -12.99
C ILE A 137 -11.13 -4.17 -14.21
N LYS A 138 -10.73 -3.34 -15.17
CA LYS A 138 -11.38 -3.29 -16.49
C LYS A 138 -10.30 -3.11 -17.55
N ALA A 139 -10.23 -4.06 -18.47
CA ALA A 139 -9.37 -3.93 -19.65
C ALA A 139 -9.87 -2.79 -20.55
N ILE A 140 -8.95 -2.01 -21.08
CA ILE A 140 -9.19 -0.98 -22.10
C ILE A 140 -8.17 -1.15 -23.23
N ASP A 141 -8.37 -0.45 -24.35
CA ASP A 141 -7.40 -0.45 -25.44
C ASP A 141 -6.03 0.04 -24.93
N ASN A 142 -5.04 -0.82 -25.04
CA ASN A 142 -3.65 -0.56 -24.61
C ASN A 142 -3.45 -0.29 -23.09
N GLY A 143 -4.36 -0.74 -22.22
CA GLY A 143 -4.21 -0.48 -20.80
C GLY A 143 -5.17 -1.25 -19.90
N LEU A 144 -5.14 -0.86 -18.63
CA LEU A 144 -5.96 -1.40 -17.57
C LEU A 144 -6.48 -0.26 -16.70
N ILE A 145 -7.78 -0.23 -16.43
CA ILE A 145 -8.33 0.55 -15.32
C ILE A 145 -8.35 -0.34 -14.10
N GLN A 146 -7.69 0.09 -13.02
CA GLN A 146 -7.75 -0.54 -11.71
C GLN A 146 -8.42 0.40 -10.73
N LYS A 147 -9.39 -0.11 -10.00
CA LYS A 147 -9.99 0.57 -8.85
C LYS A 147 -9.76 -0.27 -7.61
N VAL A 148 -9.19 0.33 -6.58
CA VAL A 148 -9.04 -0.30 -5.27
C VAL A 148 -9.87 0.48 -4.26
N THR A 149 -10.76 -0.23 -3.57
CA THR A 149 -11.50 0.31 -2.41
C THR A 149 -10.87 -0.26 -1.15
N GLU A 150 -10.43 0.62 -0.27
CA GLU A 150 -9.73 0.26 0.96
C GLU A 150 -10.59 0.58 2.16
N ILE A 151 -10.73 -0.38 3.04
CA ILE A 151 -11.61 -0.30 4.20
C ILE A 151 -10.83 -0.78 5.43
N ILE A 152 -10.89 0.01 6.49
CA ILE A 152 -10.45 -0.41 7.82
C ILE A 152 -11.66 -0.35 8.73
N ARG A 153 -12.04 -1.48 9.31
CA ARG A 153 -13.16 -1.59 10.25
C ARG A 153 -12.64 -1.87 11.64
N TYR A 154 -13.10 -1.10 12.61
CA TYR A 154 -12.94 -1.48 14.02
C TYR A 154 -13.87 -2.63 14.35
N VAL A 155 -13.32 -3.74 14.84
CA VAL A 155 -14.08 -4.95 15.18
C VAL A 155 -14.12 -5.25 16.69
N GLY A 156 -13.56 -4.34 17.50
CA GLY A 156 -13.56 -4.48 18.95
C GLY A 156 -14.94 -4.21 19.57
N THR A 157 -15.14 -4.73 20.75
CA THR A 157 -16.39 -4.57 21.52
C THR A 157 -16.37 -3.34 22.44
N ARG A 158 -15.18 -2.78 22.70
CA ARG A 158 -15.00 -1.65 23.60
C ARG A 158 -15.25 -0.33 22.86
N LYS A 159 -16.01 0.57 23.45
CA LYS A 159 -16.19 1.93 22.91
C LYS A 159 -14.85 2.68 22.99
N LEU A 160 -14.36 3.11 21.85
CA LEU A 160 -13.17 3.96 21.75
C LEU A 160 -13.52 5.39 22.15
N GLN A 161 -12.64 6.03 22.92
CA GLN A 161 -12.85 7.41 23.39
C GLN A 161 -12.17 8.41 22.46
N LYS A 162 -12.83 9.53 22.19
CA LYS A 162 -12.26 10.64 21.43
C LYS A 162 -10.93 11.10 22.09
N GLY A 163 -9.89 11.29 21.28
CA GLY A 163 -8.57 11.71 21.75
C GLY A 163 -7.65 10.57 22.21
N THR A 164 -8.12 9.32 22.27
CA THR A 164 -7.27 8.16 22.58
C THR A 164 -6.85 7.38 21.34
N PHE A 165 -7.43 7.66 20.19
CA PHE A 165 -7.09 7.05 18.91
C PHE A 165 -7.40 8.00 17.75
N LEU A 166 -6.72 7.78 16.63
CA LEU A 166 -7.07 8.21 15.29
C LEU A 166 -6.85 7.01 14.38
N LEU A 167 -7.69 6.83 13.39
CA LEU A 167 -7.56 5.74 12.44
C LEU A 167 -8.15 6.15 11.10
N ALA A 168 -7.32 6.11 10.06
CA ALA A 168 -7.73 6.29 8.68
C ALA A 168 -6.96 5.35 7.77
N PRO A 169 -7.51 4.92 6.62
CA PRO A 169 -6.75 4.22 5.61
C PRO A 169 -5.71 5.15 4.99
N TRP A 170 -4.50 4.62 4.80
CA TRP A 170 -3.41 5.27 4.10
C TRP A 170 -2.90 4.36 2.98
N SER A 171 -3.25 4.70 1.76
CA SER A 171 -2.81 3.99 0.56
C SER A 171 -1.45 4.49 0.10
N LEU A 172 -0.48 3.58 -0.03
CA LEU A 172 0.87 3.89 -0.52
C LEU A 172 1.13 3.11 -1.81
N CYS A 173 1.11 3.82 -2.93
CA CYS A 173 1.43 3.24 -4.23
C CYS A 173 2.83 3.67 -4.67
N GLN A 174 3.72 2.70 -4.88
CA GLN A 174 5.14 2.96 -5.20
C GLN A 174 5.43 2.60 -6.66
N PHE A 175 6.07 3.53 -7.36
CA PHE A 175 6.50 3.37 -8.75
C PHE A 175 7.99 3.65 -8.89
N ASP A 176 8.64 3.00 -9.85
CA ASP A 176 9.97 3.41 -10.31
C ASP A 176 9.80 4.53 -11.33
N SER A 177 9.98 5.75 -10.90
CA SER A 177 9.70 6.94 -11.70
C SER A 177 10.79 7.26 -12.73
N GLY A 178 11.99 6.73 -12.54
CA GLY A 178 13.16 7.15 -13.35
C GLY A 178 13.40 8.68 -13.28
N THR A 179 14.09 9.21 -14.25
CA THR A 179 14.44 10.65 -14.29
C THR A 179 13.34 11.55 -14.84
N LEU A 180 12.28 10.99 -15.41
CA LEU A 180 11.19 11.72 -16.08
C LEU A 180 9.83 11.56 -15.40
N GLY A 181 9.81 10.92 -14.23
CA GLY A 181 8.58 10.71 -13.50
C GLY A 181 7.94 12.01 -13.03
N LYS A 182 6.62 12.10 -13.16
CA LYS A 182 5.83 13.24 -12.70
C LYS A 182 4.57 12.75 -12.00
N VAL A 183 4.22 13.42 -10.91
CA VAL A 183 2.89 13.30 -10.30
C VAL A 183 2.10 14.55 -10.67
N THR A 184 0.92 14.37 -11.21
CA THR A 184 0.00 15.48 -11.52
C THR A 184 -1.27 15.33 -10.72
N MET A 185 -1.76 16.44 -10.14
CA MET A 185 -2.97 16.47 -9.32
C MET A 185 -3.69 17.81 -9.46
N PRO A 186 -5.00 17.88 -9.14
CA PRO A 186 -5.67 19.17 -8.96
C PRO A 186 -4.92 20.02 -7.92
N PRO A 187 -4.84 21.36 -8.06
CA PRO A 187 -4.13 22.18 -7.11
C PRO A 187 -4.85 22.18 -5.76
N PRO A 188 -4.21 21.73 -4.67
CA PRO A 188 -4.75 21.87 -3.32
C PRO A 188 -4.65 23.33 -2.86
N GLY A 189 -5.38 23.70 -1.81
CA GLY A 189 -5.13 24.94 -1.08
C GLY A 189 -3.71 24.95 -0.50
N LYS A 190 -3.12 26.11 -0.29
CA LYS A 190 -1.78 26.20 0.31
C LYS A 190 -1.74 25.60 1.71
N GLU A 191 -2.82 25.73 2.45
CA GLU A 191 -3.04 25.18 3.79
C GLU A 191 -3.16 23.65 3.82
N ASP A 192 -3.43 23.04 2.66
CA ASP A 192 -3.57 21.58 2.53
C ASP A 192 -2.26 20.89 2.14
N ILE A 193 -1.16 21.65 2.02
CA ILE A 193 0.15 21.11 1.66
C ILE A 193 1.02 20.97 2.90
N TRP A 194 1.38 19.75 3.23
CA TRP A 194 2.16 19.42 4.41
C TRP A 194 3.39 18.60 4.00
N ASP A 195 4.57 19.13 4.27
CA ASP A 195 5.84 18.48 4.02
C ASP A 195 6.32 17.79 5.30
N TYR A 196 6.19 16.48 5.38
CA TYR A 196 6.51 15.71 6.58
C TYR A 196 8.01 15.42 6.76
N TYR A 197 8.77 15.29 5.68
CA TYR A 197 10.16 14.85 5.72
C TYR A 197 11.14 15.95 5.31
N GLU A 198 10.93 16.52 4.13
CA GLU A 198 11.76 17.61 3.60
C GLU A 198 10.90 18.58 2.80
N PRO A 199 11.28 19.87 2.73
CA PRO A 199 10.55 20.84 1.92
C PRO A 199 10.48 20.41 0.46
N SER A 200 9.28 20.37 -0.11
CA SER A 200 9.07 19.94 -1.51
C SER A 200 8.68 21.09 -2.44
N GLU A 201 8.71 22.32 -1.95
CA GLU A 201 8.24 23.53 -2.67
C GLU A 201 8.95 23.74 -4.01
N SER A 202 10.27 23.50 -4.07
CA SER A 202 11.08 23.62 -5.29
C SER A 202 10.75 22.57 -6.36
N GLN A 203 10.07 21.49 -5.98
CA GLN A 203 9.72 20.37 -6.86
C GLN A 203 8.30 20.44 -7.37
N ARG A 204 7.51 21.38 -6.84
CA ARG A 204 6.08 21.57 -7.16
C ARG A 204 5.94 22.77 -8.09
N GLN A 205 5.22 22.60 -9.19
CA GLN A 205 4.92 23.66 -10.13
C GLN A 205 3.46 23.64 -10.50
N LEU A 206 2.85 24.83 -10.62
CA LEU A 206 1.52 24.96 -11.18
C LEU A 206 1.63 25.09 -12.72
N GLN A 207 1.15 24.08 -13.44
CA GLN A 207 1.17 24.03 -14.90
C GLN A 207 -0.23 23.68 -15.42
N ASN A 208 -0.80 24.49 -16.30
CA ASN A 208 -2.12 24.26 -16.91
C ASN A 208 -3.21 23.93 -15.86
N ASN A 209 -3.24 24.67 -14.76
CA ASN A 209 -4.17 24.46 -13.64
C ASN A 209 -4.05 23.08 -12.94
N LEU A 210 -2.90 22.43 -13.06
CA LEU A 210 -2.53 21.23 -12.32
C LEU A 210 -1.27 21.47 -11.52
N TYR A 211 -1.19 20.92 -10.33
CA TYR A 211 0.05 20.76 -9.61
C TYR A 211 0.85 19.61 -10.26
N VAL A 212 2.09 19.92 -10.63
CA VAL A 212 3.05 18.95 -11.17
C VAL A 212 4.19 18.83 -10.17
N VAL A 213 4.41 17.62 -9.67
CA VAL A 213 5.53 17.30 -8.79
C VAL A 213 6.51 16.44 -9.56
N GLN A 214 7.75 16.90 -9.66
CA GLN A 214 8.85 16.12 -10.23
C GLN A 214 9.25 15.04 -9.22
N THR A 215 9.42 13.82 -9.69
CA THR A 215 10.03 12.76 -8.88
C THR A 215 11.54 12.81 -9.05
N LYS A 216 12.29 12.61 -7.98
CA LYS A 216 13.76 12.54 -8.00
C LYS A 216 14.23 11.18 -8.47
#